data_2040d960e8ef269513a07a147bfe6449
#
_entry.id   2040d960e8ef269513a07a147bfe6449
#
_cell.length_a   1.000
_cell.length_b   1.000
_cell.length_c   1.000
_cell.angle_alpha   90.00
_cell.angle_beta   90.00
_cell.angle_gamma   90.00
#
_symmetry.space_group_name_H-M   'P 1'
#
loop_
_entity.id
_entity.type
_entity.pdbx_description
1 polymer ?
#
loop_
_entity_poly.entity_id
_entity_poly.type
_entity_poly.pdbx_seq_one_letter_code
_entity_poly.pdbx_strand_id
1 'polypeptide(L)'
;MKDLQGKVAVITGAASGIGRAMTDRFIAAGMKIVLADVDEVKLRNVEAELTENGADVFPVTVDVSLGESVEELARKTLEKYGAAHVLCNNAGVAGVGDQWTGPMSVWDWVININLYGVVHGIRSFLPIMLDQNEGHIVNTASMAGLIAMPGFGPYNATKHAVVAISEGLFLELEAKGSGVSCSVLCPGFVKTSLTTEIKWSERLGAQPPDPTDPISSMMNEMLKAGVEDGIPASDVAQQVHDAVVANQFWILTHPDFRQAPVERMQRAAAQQNPTLG
;
A
#
# COMPACT_ATOMS: atom_id res chain seq x y z
N MET A 1 -18.64 -4.48 -4.02
CA MET A 1 -19.09 -5.39 -2.94
C MET A 1 -19.91 -4.59 -1.93
N LYS A 2 -21.25 -4.79 -1.83
CA LYS A 2 -22.09 -3.90 -1.01
C LYS A 2 -22.23 -4.33 0.45
N ASP A 3 -22.05 -5.60 0.75
CA ASP A 3 -22.13 -6.16 2.10
C ASP A 3 -20.77 -6.81 2.46
N LEU A 4 -20.19 -6.37 3.54
CA LEU A 4 -18.89 -6.85 4.05
C LEU A 4 -19.02 -7.76 5.28
N GLN A 5 -20.23 -7.86 5.87
CA GLN A 5 -20.46 -8.65 7.08
C GLN A 5 -20.06 -10.12 6.89
N GLY A 6 -19.23 -10.64 7.77
CA GLY A 6 -18.75 -12.03 7.77
C GLY A 6 -17.73 -12.38 6.67
N LYS A 7 -17.43 -11.44 5.76
CA LYS A 7 -16.44 -11.64 4.70
C LYS A 7 -15.00 -11.55 5.24
N VAL A 8 -14.04 -12.03 4.47
CA VAL A 8 -12.62 -12.13 4.85
C VAL A 8 -11.82 -11.05 4.15
N ALA A 9 -11.11 -10.22 4.91
CA ALA A 9 -10.12 -9.28 4.40
C ALA A 9 -8.70 -9.75 4.77
N VAL A 10 -7.79 -9.66 3.82
CA VAL A 10 -6.35 -9.91 3.99
C VAL A 10 -5.63 -8.58 3.84
N ILE A 11 -4.86 -8.18 4.86
CA ILE A 11 -4.20 -6.87 4.87
C ILE A 11 -2.70 -7.07 5.11
N THR A 12 -1.87 -6.67 4.15
CA THR A 12 -0.41 -6.68 4.30
C THR A 12 0.07 -5.37 4.93
N GLY A 13 1.11 -5.44 5.78
CA GLY A 13 1.53 -4.30 6.60
C GLY A 13 0.50 -3.96 7.70
N ALA A 14 -0.20 -4.97 8.22
CA ALA A 14 -1.33 -4.80 9.14
C ALA A 14 -0.93 -4.38 10.55
N ALA A 15 0.35 -4.49 10.91
CA ALA A 15 0.82 -4.22 12.27
C ALA A 15 1.01 -2.71 12.56
N SER A 16 0.89 -1.82 11.57
CA SER A 16 1.09 -0.38 11.77
C SER A 16 0.40 0.50 10.73
N GLY A 17 0.37 1.79 10.98
CA GLY A 17 -0.01 2.83 10.01
C GLY A 17 -1.36 2.62 9.34
N ILE A 18 -1.41 2.77 8.01
CA ILE A 18 -2.62 2.62 7.19
C ILE A 18 -3.15 1.19 7.26
N GLY A 19 -2.27 0.17 7.26
CA GLY A 19 -2.68 -1.23 7.36
C GLY A 19 -3.42 -1.54 8.65
N ARG A 20 -2.94 -1.03 9.79
CA ARG A 20 -3.62 -1.16 11.08
C ARG A 20 -4.97 -0.42 11.06
N ALA A 21 -5.02 0.77 10.54
CA ALA A 21 -6.28 1.53 10.47
C ALA A 21 -7.31 0.85 9.55
N MET A 22 -6.89 0.27 8.41
CA MET A 22 -7.78 -0.56 7.58
C MET A 22 -8.27 -1.79 8.32
N THR A 23 -7.41 -2.45 9.11
CA THR A 23 -7.78 -3.56 9.99
C THR A 23 -8.93 -3.16 10.91
N ASP A 24 -8.77 -2.08 11.67
CA ASP A 24 -9.78 -1.59 12.61
C ASP A 24 -11.09 -1.23 11.90
N ARG A 25 -10.99 -0.60 10.72
CA ARG A 25 -12.16 -0.20 9.93
C ARG A 25 -12.93 -1.40 9.37
N PHE A 26 -12.24 -2.42 8.87
CA PHE A 26 -12.90 -3.61 8.35
C PHE A 26 -13.46 -4.51 9.47
N ILE A 27 -12.83 -4.56 10.64
CA ILE A 27 -13.43 -5.18 11.85
C ILE A 27 -14.74 -4.48 12.20
N ALA A 28 -14.77 -3.15 12.20
CA ALA A 28 -15.99 -2.38 12.45
C ALA A 28 -17.09 -2.60 11.38
N ALA A 29 -16.72 -3.08 10.19
CA ALA A 29 -17.65 -3.52 9.15
C ALA A 29 -18.08 -5.00 9.29
N GLY A 30 -17.67 -5.68 10.37
CA GLY A 30 -18.03 -7.07 10.65
C GLY A 30 -17.23 -8.10 9.84
N MET A 31 -16.08 -7.74 9.29
CA MET A 31 -15.23 -8.66 8.55
C MET A 31 -14.35 -9.49 9.49
N LYS A 32 -13.93 -10.67 9.01
CA LYS A 32 -12.84 -11.47 9.55
C LYS A 32 -11.52 -11.00 8.93
N ILE A 33 -10.46 -10.88 9.71
CA ILE A 33 -9.21 -10.26 9.23
C ILE A 33 -8.05 -11.24 9.27
N VAL A 34 -7.33 -11.37 8.17
CA VAL A 34 -5.99 -11.95 8.14
C VAL A 34 -4.99 -10.80 8.25
N LEU A 35 -4.31 -10.76 9.38
CA LEU A 35 -3.27 -9.79 9.68
C LEU A 35 -1.94 -10.29 9.13
N ALA A 36 -1.38 -9.62 8.13
CA ALA A 36 -0.13 -10.02 7.50
C ALA A 36 0.94 -8.94 7.68
N ASP A 37 2.07 -9.27 8.30
CA ASP A 37 3.19 -8.35 8.49
C ASP A 37 4.51 -9.12 8.61
N VAL A 38 5.63 -8.47 8.33
CA VAL A 38 6.96 -9.05 8.51
C VAL A 38 7.45 -8.95 9.96
N ASP A 39 6.94 -7.98 10.72
CA ASP A 39 7.26 -7.78 12.13
C ASP A 39 6.36 -8.67 13.02
N GLU A 40 6.84 -9.87 13.31
CA GLU A 40 6.10 -10.84 14.10
C GLU A 40 5.73 -10.32 15.51
N VAL A 41 6.62 -9.55 16.13
CA VAL A 41 6.39 -9.03 17.49
C VAL A 41 5.24 -8.01 17.50
N LYS A 42 5.28 -7.03 16.58
CA LYS A 42 4.18 -6.07 16.43
C LYS A 42 2.88 -6.78 16.04
N LEU A 43 2.95 -7.75 15.13
CA LEU A 43 1.80 -8.50 14.67
C LEU A 43 1.09 -9.24 15.81
N ARG A 44 1.84 -9.91 16.69
CA ARG A 44 1.30 -10.61 17.86
C ARG A 44 0.68 -9.66 18.89
N ASN A 45 1.27 -8.49 19.09
CA ASN A 45 0.69 -7.47 19.97
C ASN A 45 -0.66 -6.98 19.44
N VAL A 46 -0.76 -6.73 18.12
CA VAL A 46 -2.01 -6.33 17.46
C VAL A 46 -3.06 -7.44 17.53
N GLU A 47 -2.68 -8.70 17.30
CA GLU A 47 -3.57 -9.85 17.44
C GLU A 47 -4.17 -9.93 18.85
N ALA A 48 -3.31 -9.86 19.89
CA ALA A 48 -3.75 -9.94 21.28
C ALA A 48 -4.76 -8.84 21.63
N GLU A 49 -4.45 -7.60 21.29
CA GLU A 49 -5.33 -6.45 21.50
C GLU A 49 -6.69 -6.62 20.82
N LEU A 50 -6.69 -7.01 19.54
CA LEU A 50 -7.91 -7.14 18.75
C LEU A 50 -8.77 -8.33 19.21
N THR A 51 -8.12 -9.44 19.59
CA THR A 51 -8.80 -10.64 20.10
C THR A 51 -9.45 -10.35 21.46
N GLU A 52 -8.79 -9.62 22.35
CA GLU A 52 -9.35 -9.17 23.63
C GLU A 52 -10.63 -8.34 23.42
N ASN A 53 -10.70 -7.56 22.35
CA ASN A 53 -11.87 -6.79 21.95
C ASN A 53 -12.91 -7.59 21.14
N GLY A 54 -12.75 -8.92 21.02
CA GLY A 54 -13.71 -9.82 20.38
C GLY A 54 -13.67 -9.87 18.87
N ALA A 55 -12.61 -9.36 18.23
CA ALA A 55 -12.45 -9.43 16.79
C ALA A 55 -12.00 -10.83 16.33
N ASP A 56 -12.52 -11.29 15.18
CA ASP A 56 -12.06 -12.53 14.52
C ASP A 56 -10.86 -12.21 13.63
N VAL A 57 -9.66 -12.38 14.18
CA VAL A 57 -8.39 -12.07 13.52
C VAL A 57 -7.48 -13.29 13.46
N PHE A 58 -6.67 -13.36 12.39
CA PHE A 58 -5.71 -14.45 12.18
C PHE A 58 -4.36 -13.87 11.72
N PRO A 59 -3.32 -13.90 12.55
CA PRO A 59 -2.01 -13.36 12.21
C PRO A 59 -1.19 -14.34 11.38
N VAL A 60 -0.53 -13.83 10.33
CA VAL A 60 0.42 -14.56 9.51
C VAL A 60 1.66 -13.70 9.30
N THR A 61 2.80 -14.16 9.81
CA THR A 61 4.08 -13.51 9.50
C THR A 61 4.41 -13.75 8.03
N VAL A 62 4.61 -12.66 7.27
CA VAL A 62 4.84 -12.72 5.82
C VAL A 62 5.84 -11.65 5.38
N ASP A 63 6.81 -12.05 4.55
CA ASP A 63 7.64 -11.12 3.79
C ASP A 63 7.09 -11.03 2.36
N VAL A 64 6.46 -9.91 2.04
CA VAL A 64 5.83 -9.70 0.73
C VAL A 64 6.81 -9.64 -0.43
N SER A 65 8.10 -9.42 -0.16
CA SER A 65 9.17 -9.47 -1.17
C SER A 65 9.42 -10.89 -1.72
N LEU A 66 8.91 -11.91 -1.03
CA LEU A 66 9.08 -13.32 -1.38
C LEU A 66 7.75 -13.92 -1.85
N GLY A 67 7.69 -14.32 -3.13
CA GLY A 67 6.47 -14.89 -3.72
C GLY A 67 5.92 -16.08 -2.94
N GLU A 68 6.79 -17.03 -2.56
CA GLU A 68 6.43 -18.22 -1.77
C GLU A 68 5.82 -17.86 -0.41
N SER A 69 6.27 -16.76 0.23
CA SER A 69 5.70 -16.30 1.49
C SER A 69 4.27 -15.77 1.32
N VAL A 70 3.96 -15.14 0.18
CA VAL A 70 2.61 -14.64 -0.13
C VAL A 70 1.70 -15.79 -0.59
N GLU A 71 2.21 -16.77 -1.32
CA GLU A 71 1.47 -18.00 -1.65
C GLU A 71 1.07 -18.75 -0.37
N GLU A 72 1.98 -18.86 0.60
CA GLU A 72 1.70 -19.46 1.91
C GLU A 72 0.66 -18.65 2.70
N LEU A 73 0.68 -17.30 2.63
CA LEU A 73 -0.38 -16.45 3.20
C LEU A 73 -1.75 -16.78 2.61
N ALA A 74 -1.84 -16.93 1.29
CA ALA A 74 -3.08 -17.28 0.62
C ALA A 74 -3.60 -18.68 1.02
N ARG A 75 -2.69 -19.67 1.06
CA ARG A 75 -3.01 -21.03 1.52
C ARG A 75 -3.56 -21.04 2.95
N LYS A 76 -2.89 -20.37 3.90
CA LYS A 76 -3.33 -20.26 5.29
C LYS A 76 -4.66 -19.52 5.43
N THR A 77 -4.89 -18.50 4.60
CA THR A 77 -6.17 -17.77 4.55
C THR A 77 -7.32 -18.73 4.20
N LEU A 78 -7.15 -19.52 3.15
CA LEU A 78 -8.15 -20.51 2.72
C LEU A 78 -8.35 -21.62 3.75
N GLU A 79 -7.28 -22.12 4.37
CA GLU A 79 -7.39 -23.13 5.44
C GLU A 79 -8.17 -22.61 6.64
N LYS A 80 -7.97 -21.35 7.02
CA LYS A 80 -8.63 -20.75 8.19
C LYS A 80 -10.07 -20.36 7.93
N TYR A 81 -10.34 -19.74 6.79
CA TYR A 81 -11.62 -19.08 6.52
C TYR A 81 -12.35 -19.58 5.27
N GLY A 82 -11.72 -20.40 4.44
CA GLY A 82 -12.32 -20.97 3.22
C GLY A 82 -12.46 -19.98 2.05
N ALA A 83 -12.16 -18.69 2.25
CA ALA A 83 -12.35 -17.66 1.23
C ALA A 83 -11.45 -16.44 1.49
N ALA A 84 -11.27 -15.59 0.46
CA ALA A 84 -10.70 -14.25 0.56
C ALA A 84 -11.51 -13.28 -0.29
N HIS A 85 -12.07 -12.23 0.33
CA HIS A 85 -12.99 -11.31 -0.35
C HIS A 85 -12.39 -9.92 -0.59
N VAL A 86 -11.56 -9.42 0.33
CA VAL A 86 -10.81 -8.17 0.16
C VAL A 86 -9.34 -8.45 0.37
N LEU A 87 -8.50 -8.01 -0.58
CA LEU A 87 -7.06 -8.00 -0.44
C LEU A 87 -6.57 -6.56 -0.42
N CYS A 88 -5.90 -6.15 0.66
CA CYS A 88 -5.18 -4.89 0.72
C CYS A 88 -3.67 -5.14 0.59
N ASN A 89 -3.13 -4.98 -0.61
CA ASN A 89 -1.70 -4.93 -0.86
C ASN A 89 -1.18 -3.58 -0.37
N ASN A 90 -0.90 -3.50 0.93
CA ASN A 90 -0.59 -2.24 1.59
C ASN A 90 0.84 -2.19 2.15
N ALA A 91 1.47 -3.32 2.41
CA ALA A 91 2.86 -3.34 2.85
C ALA A 91 3.75 -2.52 1.92
N GLY A 92 4.54 -1.63 2.48
CA GLY A 92 5.39 -0.74 1.69
C GLY A 92 6.44 -0.04 2.55
N VAL A 93 7.45 0.47 1.87
CA VAL A 93 8.58 1.17 2.48
C VAL A 93 8.90 2.44 1.71
N ALA A 94 9.48 3.44 2.38
CA ALA A 94 10.02 4.61 1.74
C ALA A 94 11.52 4.43 1.52
N GLY A 95 12.00 4.76 0.32
CA GLY A 95 13.43 4.88 0.02
C GLY A 95 13.70 6.30 -0.41
N VAL A 96 14.55 7.00 0.31
CA VAL A 96 14.96 8.38 0.03
C VAL A 96 16.44 8.42 -0.33
N GLY A 97 16.84 9.39 -1.13
CA GLY A 97 18.19 9.58 -1.63
C GLY A 97 18.21 9.97 -3.10
N ASP A 98 19.33 10.47 -3.58
CA ASP A 98 19.45 10.77 -5.00
C ASP A 98 19.46 9.48 -5.85
N GLN A 99 19.15 9.63 -7.14
CA GLN A 99 18.96 8.50 -8.03
C GLN A 99 20.28 7.90 -8.57
N TRP A 100 21.41 8.59 -8.42
CA TRP A 100 22.67 8.24 -9.09
C TRP A 100 23.81 7.88 -8.13
N THR A 101 23.77 8.30 -6.85
CA THR A 101 24.76 7.92 -5.84
C THR A 101 24.24 6.92 -4.81
N GLY A 102 22.91 6.79 -4.68
CA GLY A 102 22.28 5.87 -3.74
C GLY A 102 22.63 4.40 -4.05
N PRO A 103 22.81 3.55 -3.02
CA PRO A 103 23.20 2.17 -3.21
C PRO A 103 22.07 1.36 -3.87
N MET A 104 22.41 0.43 -4.79
CA MET A 104 21.46 -0.43 -5.46
C MET A 104 20.62 -1.27 -4.49
N SER A 105 21.14 -1.60 -3.31
CA SER A 105 20.38 -2.32 -2.28
C SER A 105 19.09 -1.59 -1.85
N VAL A 106 19.06 -0.26 -1.90
CA VAL A 106 17.84 0.54 -1.65
C VAL A 106 16.83 0.37 -2.77
N TRP A 107 17.30 0.38 -4.03
CA TRP A 107 16.46 0.11 -5.20
C TRP A 107 15.83 -1.28 -5.12
N ASP A 108 16.65 -2.31 -4.89
CA ASP A 108 16.20 -3.70 -4.78
C ASP A 108 15.19 -3.87 -3.66
N TRP A 109 15.46 -3.28 -2.49
CA TRP A 109 14.58 -3.35 -1.34
C TRP A 109 13.21 -2.72 -1.61
N VAL A 110 13.20 -1.49 -2.16
CA VAL A 110 11.95 -0.77 -2.44
C VAL A 110 11.15 -1.45 -3.56
N ILE A 111 11.82 -1.91 -4.63
CA ILE A 111 11.17 -2.62 -5.73
C ILE A 111 10.57 -3.94 -5.25
N ASN A 112 11.32 -4.73 -4.49
CA ASN A 112 10.85 -6.04 -4.04
C ASN A 112 9.64 -5.93 -3.11
N ILE A 113 9.60 -4.92 -2.24
CA ILE A 113 8.46 -4.74 -1.33
C ILE A 113 7.31 -4.02 -2.01
N ASN A 114 7.55 -2.81 -2.58
CA ASN A 114 6.46 -1.94 -3.03
C ASN A 114 5.83 -2.39 -4.35
N LEU A 115 6.60 -3.04 -5.22
CA LEU A 115 6.13 -3.48 -6.54
C LEU A 115 5.89 -4.99 -6.56
N TYR A 116 6.93 -5.80 -6.30
CA TYR A 116 6.74 -7.25 -6.33
C TYR A 116 5.78 -7.74 -5.26
N GLY A 117 5.74 -7.12 -4.07
CA GLY A 117 4.74 -7.44 -3.05
C GLY A 117 3.31 -7.30 -3.55
N VAL A 118 3.02 -6.25 -4.33
CA VAL A 118 1.71 -6.09 -4.99
C VAL A 118 1.48 -7.17 -6.05
N VAL A 119 2.48 -7.46 -6.88
CA VAL A 119 2.38 -8.51 -7.92
C VAL A 119 2.15 -9.87 -7.30
N HIS A 120 2.88 -10.23 -6.24
CA HIS A 120 2.71 -11.49 -5.51
C HIS A 120 1.30 -11.60 -4.92
N GLY A 121 0.80 -10.53 -4.29
CA GLY A 121 -0.57 -10.50 -3.76
C GLY A 121 -1.63 -10.71 -4.84
N ILE A 122 -1.54 -10.01 -5.97
CA ILE A 122 -2.44 -10.21 -7.11
C ILE A 122 -2.38 -11.66 -7.60
N ARG A 123 -1.19 -12.21 -7.83
CA ARG A 123 -1.01 -13.57 -8.36
C ARG A 123 -1.53 -14.66 -7.42
N SER A 124 -1.40 -14.47 -6.11
CA SER A 124 -1.82 -15.45 -5.12
C SER A 124 -3.31 -15.39 -4.79
N PHE A 125 -3.93 -14.22 -4.80
CA PHE A 125 -5.31 -14.05 -4.34
C PHE A 125 -6.33 -13.84 -5.47
N LEU A 126 -5.95 -13.24 -6.60
CA LEU A 126 -6.88 -13.02 -7.70
C LEU A 126 -7.50 -14.32 -8.24
N PRO A 127 -6.76 -15.43 -8.44
CA PRO A 127 -7.38 -16.69 -8.86
C PRO A 127 -8.46 -17.18 -7.90
N ILE A 128 -8.23 -17.07 -6.58
CA ILE A 128 -9.19 -17.43 -5.54
C ILE A 128 -10.48 -16.60 -5.68
N MET A 129 -10.33 -15.28 -5.85
CA MET A 129 -11.46 -14.36 -6.00
C MET A 129 -12.23 -14.58 -7.31
N LEU A 130 -11.53 -14.94 -8.40
CA LEU A 130 -12.16 -15.26 -9.68
C LEU A 130 -12.98 -16.56 -9.59
N ASP A 131 -12.47 -17.59 -8.91
CA ASP A 131 -13.19 -18.85 -8.68
C ASP A 131 -14.43 -18.62 -7.81
N GLN A 132 -14.38 -17.69 -6.85
CA GLN A 132 -15.52 -17.25 -6.04
C GLN A 132 -16.50 -16.36 -6.84
N ASN A 133 -16.04 -15.79 -7.96
CA ASN A 133 -16.70 -14.71 -8.71
C ASN A 133 -17.10 -13.51 -7.81
N GLU A 134 -16.33 -13.28 -6.75
CA GLU A 134 -16.49 -12.16 -5.83
C GLU A 134 -15.16 -11.81 -5.20
N GLY A 135 -14.80 -10.53 -5.21
CA GLY A 135 -13.59 -10.02 -4.55
C GLY A 135 -13.30 -8.57 -4.88
N HIS A 136 -12.41 -7.96 -4.07
CA HIS A 136 -11.93 -6.61 -4.31
C HIS A 136 -10.46 -6.50 -3.88
N ILE A 137 -9.61 -6.05 -4.81
CA ILE A 137 -8.20 -5.81 -4.54
C ILE A 137 -7.96 -4.32 -4.37
N VAL A 138 -7.32 -3.92 -3.28
CA VAL A 138 -6.86 -2.55 -3.04
C VAL A 138 -5.34 -2.52 -3.07
N ASN A 139 -4.76 -1.84 -4.05
CA ASN A 139 -3.32 -1.67 -4.15
C ASN A 139 -2.90 -0.28 -3.63
N THR A 140 -2.04 -0.23 -2.63
CA THR A 140 -1.54 1.02 -2.06
C THR A 140 -0.39 1.57 -2.88
N ALA A 141 -0.70 2.56 -3.74
CA ALA A 141 0.26 3.40 -4.42
C ALA A 141 0.67 4.60 -3.53
N SER A 142 0.60 5.81 -4.05
CA SER A 142 0.85 7.09 -3.38
C SER A 142 0.52 8.21 -4.36
N MET A 143 0.41 9.45 -3.91
CA MET A 143 0.51 10.62 -4.78
C MET A 143 1.83 10.63 -5.58
N ALA A 144 2.91 10.04 -5.01
CA ALA A 144 4.18 9.79 -5.70
C ALA A 144 4.08 8.76 -6.86
N GLY A 145 2.92 8.14 -7.07
CA GLY A 145 2.60 7.34 -8.26
C GLY A 145 1.93 8.15 -9.38
N LEU A 146 1.56 9.40 -9.10
CA LEU A 146 0.90 10.30 -10.04
C LEU A 146 1.76 11.53 -10.38
N ILE A 147 2.64 11.92 -9.47
CA ILE A 147 3.65 12.98 -9.64
C ILE A 147 5.02 12.45 -9.25
N ALA A 148 6.10 13.02 -9.78
CA ALA A 148 7.47 12.66 -9.41
C ALA A 148 8.06 13.75 -8.50
N MET A 149 8.69 13.31 -7.41
CA MET A 149 9.40 14.18 -6.48
C MET A 149 10.90 13.88 -6.50
N PRO A 150 11.78 14.88 -6.44
CA PRO A 150 13.22 14.69 -6.28
C PRO A 150 13.51 13.86 -5.01
N GLY A 151 14.63 13.11 -5.01
CA GLY A 151 15.03 12.32 -3.84
C GLY A 151 14.22 11.07 -3.55
N PHE A 152 13.23 10.70 -4.40
CA PHE A 152 12.39 9.52 -4.22
C PHE A 152 12.45 8.56 -5.42
N GLY A 153 13.60 8.43 -6.08
CA GLY A 153 13.73 7.65 -7.32
C GLY A 153 13.04 6.28 -7.30
N PRO A 154 13.50 5.31 -6.48
CA PRO A 154 12.90 3.98 -6.42
C PRO A 154 11.44 4.00 -5.94
N TYR A 155 11.11 4.89 -5.00
CA TYR A 155 9.74 5.04 -4.51
C TYR A 155 8.79 5.54 -5.60
N ASN A 156 9.15 6.64 -6.30
CA ASN A 156 8.36 7.15 -7.43
C ASN A 156 8.16 6.08 -8.50
N ALA A 157 9.22 5.38 -8.88
CA ALA A 157 9.16 4.33 -9.89
C ALA A 157 8.19 3.21 -9.50
N THR A 158 8.29 2.70 -8.27
CA THR A 158 7.41 1.63 -7.79
C THR A 158 5.96 2.08 -7.67
N LYS A 159 5.70 3.30 -7.19
CA LYS A 159 4.33 3.80 -7.01
C LYS A 159 3.65 4.13 -8.34
N HIS A 160 4.37 4.62 -9.35
CA HIS A 160 3.87 4.74 -10.73
C HIS A 160 3.54 3.37 -11.33
N ALA A 161 4.42 2.37 -11.13
CA ALA A 161 4.17 1.02 -11.60
C ALA A 161 2.92 0.39 -10.95
N VAL A 162 2.70 0.60 -9.64
CA VAL A 162 1.50 0.11 -8.94
C VAL A 162 0.23 0.76 -9.50
N VAL A 163 0.25 2.06 -9.81
CA VAL A 163 -0.88 2.72 -10.49
C VAL A 163 -1.17 2.04 -11.83
N ALA A 164 -0.16 1.89 -12.68
CA ALA A 164 -0.32 1.30 -14.01
C ALA A 164 -0.82 -0.15 -13.97
N ILE A 165 -0.27 -0.97 -13.05
CA ILE A 165 -0.72 -2.36 -12.84
C ILE A 165 -2.19 -2.39 -12.39
N SER A 166 -2.58 -1.48 -11.48
CA SER A 166 -3.95 -1.43 -10.97
C SER A 166 -4.95 -1.01 -12.05
N GLU A 167 -4.60 -0.01 -12.89
CA GLU A 167 -5.45 0.38 -14.04
C GLU A 167 -5.59 -0.78 -15.03
N GLY A 168 -4.48 -1.43 -15.41
CA GLY A 168 -4.51 -2.58 -16.30
C GLY A 168 -5.39 -3.70 -15.74
N LEU A 169 -5.21 -4.04 -14.46
CA LEU A 169 -6.02 -5.07 -13.79
C LEU A 169 -7.51 -4.71 -13.79
N PHE A 170 -7.86 -3.47 -13.45
CA PHE A 170 -9.25 -3.02 -13.45
C PHE A 170 -9.89 -3.18 -14.83
N LEU A 171 -9.22 -2.71 -15.88
CA LEU A 171 -9.71 -2.81 -17.27
C LEU A 171 -9.83 -4.26 -17.74
N GLU A 172 -8.91 -5.14 -17.35
CA GLU A 172 -8.97 -6.58 -17.69
C GLU A 172 -10.17 -7.27 -17.01
N LEU A 173 -10.42 -6.95 -15.74
CA LEU A 173 -11.56 -7.50 -14.98
C LEU A 173 -12.89 -7.01 -15.56
N GLU A 174 -13.01 -5.72 -15.88
CA GLU A 174 -14.19 -5.14 -16.55
C GLU A 174 -14.44 -5.80 -17.91
N ALA A 175 -13.38 -5.95 -18.73
CA ALA A 175 -13.50 -6.57 -20.06
C ALA A 175 -13.95 -8.04 -20.00
N LYS A 176 -13.66 -8.73 -18.90
CA LYS A 176 -14.10 -10.11 -18.64
C LYS A 176 -15.50 -10.20 -18.01
N GLY A 177 -16.11 -9.10 -17.63
CA GLY A 177 -17.38 -9.08 -16.88
C GLY A 177 -17.26 -9.78 -15.52
N SER A 178 -16.08 -9.65 -14.86
CA SER A 178 -15.78 -10.32 -13.60
C SER A 178 -16.60 -9.75 -12.44
N GLY A 179 -16.97 -10.61 -11.49
CA GLY A 179 -17.49 -10.18 -10.19
C GLY A 179 -16.40 -9.64 -9.24
N VAL A 180 -15.13 -9.68 -9.66
CA VAL A 180 -13.98 -9.13 -8.93
C VAL A 180 -13.62 -7.75 -9.46
N SER A 181 -13.20 -6.84 -8.58
CA SER A 181 -12.79 -5.50 -8.96
C SER A 181 -11.48 -5.07 -8.27
N CYS A 182 -10.99 -3.88 -8.61
CA CYS A 182 -9.74 -3.35 -8.09
C CYS A 182 -9.87 -1.84 -7.81
N SER A 183 -9.19 -1.38 -6.77
CA SER A 183 -8.98 0.04 -6.46
C SER A 183 -7.49 0.33 -6.31
N VAL A 184 -7.08 1.55 -6.64
CA VAL A 184 -5.75 2.07 -6.34
C VAL A 184 -5.84 3.19 -5.29
N LEU A 185 -5.17 2.98 -4.16
CA LEU A 185 -5.08 3.95 -3.08
C LEU A 185 -3.85 4.84 -3.30
N CYS A 186 -4.06 6.14 -3.46
CA CYS A 186 -3.02 7.14 -3.66
C CYS A 186 -3.02 8.16 -2.51
N PRO A 187 -2.44 7.82 -1.35
CA PRO A 187 -2.39 8.76 -0.24
C PRO A 187 -1.36 9.86 -0.50
N GLY A 188 -1.65 11.06 0.03
CA GLY A 188 -0.64 12.07 0.31
C GLY A 188 0.03 11.81 1.65
N PHE A 189 0.22 12.86 2.45
CA PHE A 189 0.82 12.72 3.78
C PHE A 189 -0.18 12.17 4.80
N VAL A 190 0.22 11.11 5.49
CA VAL A 190 -0.59 10.41 6.50
C VAL A 190 0.24 10.24 7.77
N LYS A 191 -0.34 10.46 8.92
CA LYS A 191 0.30 10.27 10.23
C LYS A 191 0.63 8.81 10.46
N THR A 192 1.84 8.41 10.04
CA THR A 192 2.38 7.04 10.15
C THR A 192 3.88 7.06 10.43
N SER A 193 4.43 5.91 10.80
CA SER A 193 5.87 5.73 11.02
C SER A 193 6.67 5.37 9.75
N LEU A 194 6.08 5.46 8.57
CA LEU A 194 6.68 5.01 7.31
C LEU A 194 8.08 5.57 7.04
N THR A 195 8.32 6.81 7.43
CA THR A 195 9.60 7.51 7.19
C THR A 195 10.57 7.45 8.37
N THR A 196 10.10 7.11 9.57
CA THR A 196 10.88 7.12 10.80
C THR A 196 11.46 5.75 11.18
N GLU A 197 10.94 4.67 10.63
CA GLU A 197 11.33 3.29 10.97
C GLU A 197 12.30 2.65 9.96
N ILE A 198 12.97 3.44 9.08
CA ILE A 198 13.93 2.89 8.11
C ILE A 198 15.21 2.48 8.84
N LYS A 199 15.48 1.19 8.90
CA LYS A 199 16.70 0.63 9.49
C LYS A 199 17.82 0.51 8.43
N TRP A 200 18.44 1.62 8.09
CA TRP A 200 19.42 1.72 7.01
C TRP A 200 20.59 0.74 7.14
N SER A 201 21.26 0.73 8.28
CA SER A 201 22.46 -0.09 8.49
C SER A 201 22.16 -1.58 8.67
N GLU A 202 21.06 -1.93 9.35
CA GLU A 202 20.74 -3.31 9.68
C GLU A 202 20.16 -4.09 8.47
N ARG A 203 19.27 -3.45 7.71
CA ARG A 203 18.56 -4.12 6.60
C ARG A 203 19.21 -3.90 5.24
N LEU A 204 19.83 -2.75 5.03
CA LEU A 204 20.29 -2.33 3.70
C LEU A 204 21.79 -2.33 3.55
N GLY A 205 22.55 -2.45 4.67
CA GLY A 205 24.01 -2.27 4.66
C GLY A 205 24.42 -0.88 4.13
N ALA A 206 23.49 0.09 4.19
CA ALA A 206 23.64 1.43 3.64
C ALA A 206 23.61 2.48 4.77
N GLN A 207 24.18 3.64 4.50
CA GLN A 207 24.03 4.81 5.36
C GLN A 207 22.79 5.60 4.96
N PRO A 208 22.16 6.31 5.90
CA PRO A 208 21.12 7.27 5.54
C PRO A 208 21.67 8.33 4.57
N PRO A 209 20.83 8.98 3.76
CA PRO A 209 21.25 10.09 2.92
C PRO A 209 21.98 11.15 3.72
N ASP A 210 23.01 11.77 3.10
CA ASP A 210 23.80 12.83 3.74
C ASP A 210 22.87 14.00 4.12
N PRO A 211 22.72 14.32 5.41
CA PRO A 211 21.85 15.41 5.85
C PRO A 211 22.36 16.80 5.42
N THR A 212 23.60 16.89 4.95
CA THR A 212 24.18 18.15 4.43
C THR A 212 23.91 18.37 2.95
N ASP A 213 23.45 17.31 2.24
CA ASP A 213 23.01 17.46 0.86
C ASP A 213 21.69 18.29 0.80
N PRO A 214 21.63 19.36 0.00
CA PRO A 214 20.49 20.27 -0.04
C PRO A 214 19.17 19.59 -0.40
N ILE A 215 19.18 18.59 -1.30
CA ILE A 215 17.99 17.84 -1.70
C ILE A 215 17.53 16.94 -0.57
N SER A 216 18.44 16.20 0.06
CA SER A 216 18.15 15.32 1.19
C SER A 216 17.61 16.11 2.39
N SER A 217 18.18 17.27 2.69
CA SER A 217 17.72 18.15 3.76
C SER A 217 16.29 18.66 3.49
N MET A 218 16.07 19.21 2.29
CA MET A 218 14.74 19.69 1.88
C MET A 218 13.68 18.56 1.94
N MET A 219 14.01 17.35 1.47
CA MET A 219 13.11 16.20 1.49
C MET A 219 12.78 15.75 2.91
N ASN A 220 13.78 15.72 3.80
CA ASN A 220 13.59 15.34 5.20
C ASN A 220 12.67 16.34 5.92
N GLU A 221 12.87 17.64 5.71
CA GLU A 221 12.00 18.69 6.26
C GLU A 221 10.56 18.57 5.74
N MET A 222 10.39 18.40 4.43
CA MET A 222 9.08 18.22 3.80
C MET A 222 8.37 16.97 4.33
N LEU A 223 9.07 15.84 4.45
CA LEU A 223 8.50 14.60 4.99
C LEU A 223 8.08 14.76 6.44
N LYS A 224 8.92 15.39 7.26
CA LYS A 224 8.62 15.62 8.68
C LYS A 224 7.39 16.50 8.83
N ALA A 225 7.37 17.67 8.19
CA ALA A 225 6.23 18.57 8.20
C ALA A 225 4.96 17.90 7.64
N GLY A 226 5.09 17.22 6.50
CA GLY A 226 3.98 16.52 5.87
C GLY A 226 3.37 15.42 6.74
N VAL A 227 4.19 14.67 7.49
CA VAL A 227 3.68 13.64 8.43
C VAL A 227 3.05 14.28 9.66
N GLU A 228 3.63 15.37 10.20
CA GLU A 228 3.07 16.09 11.36
C GLU A 228 1.68 16.68 11.03
N ASP A 229 1.51 17.26 9.84
CA ASP A 229 0.26 17.86 9.37
C ASP A 229 -0.65 16.89 8.59
N GLY A 230 -0.18 15.66 8.36
CA GLY A 230 -0.88 14.65 7.59
C GLY A 230 -2.24 14.27 8.15
N ILE A 231 -3.10 13.72 7.30
CA ILE A 231 -4.40 13.22 7.74
C ILE A 231 -4.25 11.97 8.63
N PRO A 232 -5.19 11.69 9.53
CA PRO A 232 -5.22 10.45 10.30
C PRO A 232 -5.29 9.21 9.38
N ALA A 233 -4.61 8.13 9.75
CA ALA A 233 -4.70 6.87 9.02
C ALA A 233 -6.14 6.28 9.02
N SER A 234 -6.93 6.58 10.05
CA SER A 234 -8.36 6.22 10.10
C SER A 234 -9.18 6.81 8.96
N ASP A 235 -8.88 8.06 8.55
CA ASP A 235 -9.60 8.72 7.46
C ASP A 235 -9.26 8.08 6.11
N VAL A 236 -8.02 7.64 5.94
CA VAL A 236 -7.61 6.85 4.77
C VAL A 236 -8.34 5.50 4.76
N ALA A 237 -8.39 4.81 5.89
CA ALA A 237 -9.08 3.53 6.02
C ALA A 237 -10.59 3.64 5.74
N GLN A 238 -11.23 4.74 6.17
CA GLN A 238 -12.62 5.01 5.85
C GLN A 238 -12.83 5.17 4.34
N GLN A 239 -11.96 5.95 3.66
CA GLN A 239 -12.04 6.13 2.21
C GLN A 239 -11.81 4.81 1.45
N VAL A 240 -10.92 3.95 1.93
CA VAL A 240 -10.71 2.60 1.36
C VAL A 240 -11.98 1.76 1.50
N HIS A 241 -12.56 1.70 2.70
CA HIS A 241 -13.80 0.98 2.93
C HIS A 241 -14.91 1.46 1.97
N ASP A 242 -15.11 2.78 1.87
CA ASP A 242 -16.17 3.35 1.04
C ASP A 242 -15.95 3.06 -0.45
N ALA A 243 -14.69 3.08 -0.91
CA ALA A 243 -14.34 2.73 -2.27
C ALA A 243 -14.61 1.25 -2.58
N VAL A 244 -14.29 0.33 -1.65
CA VAL A 244 -14.61 -1.10 -1.78
C VAL A 244 -16.12 -1.32 -1.89
N VAL A 245 -16.90 -0.65 -1.04
CA VAL A 245 -18.38 -0.75 -1.05
C VAL A 245 -18.97 -0.15 -2.33
N ALA A 246 -18.44 1.01 -2.77
CA ALA A 246 -18.90 1.72 -3.96
C ALA A 246 -18.36 1.17 -5.29
N ASN A 247 -17.41 0.22 -5.24
CA ASN A 247 -16.66 -0.24 -6.41
C ASN A 247 -15.93 0.90 -7.14
N GLN A 248 -15.31 1.80 -6.38
CA GLN A 248 -14.60 2.97 -6.90
C GLN A 248 -13.13 2.64 -7.14
N PHE A 249 -12.61 2.92 -8.35
CA PHE A 249 -11.22 2.62 -8.69
C PHE A 249 -10.22 3.58 -8.02
N TRP A 250 -10.37 4.90 -8.21
CA TRP A 250 -9.45 5.90 -7.67
C TRP A 250 -9.77 6.28 -6.23
N ILE A 251 -8.80 6.09 -5.30
CA ILE A 251 -8.88 6.55 -3.92
C ILE A 251 -7.81 7.62 -3.71
N LEU A 252 -8.17 8.88 -3.99
CA LEU A 252 -7.30 10.05 -3.84
C LEU A 252 -7.65 10.75 -2.52
N THR A 253 -6.87 10.47 -1.48
CA THR A 253 -7.22 10.83 -0.09
C THR A 253 -7.13 12.33 0.22
N HIS A 254 -6.39 13.10 -0.59
CA HIS A 254 -6.15 14.52 -0.40
C HIS A 254 -6.73 15.31 -1.57
N PRO A 255 -7.90 15.95 -1.39
CA PRO A 255 -8.55 16.73 -2.45
C PRO A 255 -7.65 17.81 -3.06
N ASP A 256 -6.85 18.47 -2.22
CA ASP A 256 -5.98 19.58 -2.62
C ASP A 256 -4.82 19.13 -3.54
N PHE A 257 -4.45 17.85 -3.50
CA PHE A 257 -3.39 17.31 -4.35
C PHE A 257 -3.87 16.82 -5.72
N ARG A 258 -5.19 16.82 -5.98
CA ARG A 258 -5.76 16.29 -7.23
C ARG A 258 -5.36 17.10 -8.46
N GLN A 259 -5.02 18.35 -8.30
CA GLN A 259 -4.64 19.24 -9.40
C GLN A 259 -3.24 18.93 -9.94
N ALA A 260 -2.30 18.54 -9.10
CA ALA A 260 -0.90 18.30 -9.49
C ALA A 260 -0.70 17.23 -10.59
N PRO A 261 -1.36 16.07 -10.56
CA PRO A 261 -1.33 15.11 -11.68
C PRO A 261 -1.89 15.68 -12.99
N VAL A 262 -2.96 16.49 -12.92
CA VAL A 262 -3.54 17.11 -14.11
C VAL A 262 -2.54 18.06 -14.76
N GLU A 263 -1.91 18.94 -13.99
CA GLU A 263 -0.89 19.86 -14.48
C GLU A 263 0.32 19.14 -15.06
N ARG A 264 0.78 18.05 -14.39
CA ARG A 264 1.85 17.21 -14.93
C ARG A 264 1.51 16.67 -16.31
N MET A 265 0.30 16.14 -16.50
CA MET A 265 -0.13 15.58 -17.79
C MET A 265 -0.34 16.66 -18.86
N GLN A 266 -0.85 17.83 -18.48
CA GLN A 266 -0.96 18.98 -19.40
C GLN A 266 0.41 19.45 -19.90
N ARG A 267 1.42 19.55 -19.00
CA ARG A 267 2.80 19.87 -19.38
C ARG A 267 3.39 18.81 -20.31
N ALA A 268 3.20 17.53 -20.00
CA ALA A 268 3.66 16.45 -20.85
C ALA A 268 3.03 16.51 -22.25
N ALA A 269 1.72 16.72 -22.36
CA ALA A 269 1.00 16.86 -23.61
C ALA A 269 1.48 18.09 -24.41
N ALA A 270 1.84 19.18 -23.72
CA ALA A 270 2.40 20.39 -24.32
C ALA A 270 3.92 20.30 -24.58
N GLN A 271 4.57 19.17 -24.33
CA GLN A 271 6.02 18.94 -24.44
C GLN A 271 6.87 19.94 -23.61
N GLN A 272 6.33 20.38 -22.49
CA GLN A 272 7.01 21.28 -21.56
C GLN A 272 7.83 20.49 -20.53
N ASN A 273 8.94 21.07 -20.08
CA ASN A 273 9.78 20.45 -19.05
C ASN A 273 9.07 20.32 -17.70
N PRO A 274 9.41 19.28 -16.90
CA PRO A 274 9.00 19.19 -15.52
C PRO A 274 9.48 20.40 -14.71
N THR A 275 8.72 20.79 -13.69
CA THR A 275 9.11 21.85 -12.74
C THR A 275 9.08 21.28 -11.32
N LEU A 276 9.93 21.85 -10.46
CA LEU A 276 9.79 21.69 -9.01
C LEU A 276 8.54 22.49 -8.63
N GLY A 277 7.42 21.86 -8.43
CA GLY A 277 6.08 22.37 -8.24
C GLY A 277 5.89 23.69 -7.54
#